data_8734e99b34cce14239e272dbe1f6a2a0
#
_entry.id   8734e99b34cce14239e272dbe1f6a2a0
#
_cell.length_a   1.000
_cell.length_b   1.000
_cell.length_c   1.000
_cell.angle_alpha   90.00
_cell.angle_beta   90.00
_cell.angle_gamma   90.00
#
_symmetry.space_group_name_H-M   'P 1'
#
loop_
_entity.id
_entity.type
_entity.pdbx_description
1 polymer ?
#
loop_
_entity_poly.entity_id
_entity_poly.type
_entity_poly.pdbx_seq_one_letter_code
_entity_poly.pdbx_strand_id
1 'polypeptide(L)'
;MLDKNGIAKRIAKEVRDGYYVNLGIGIPTLVANFVREDISVEFQSENGVLGMGPFPFEGEEDADIINAGKQTITTLPGASFFDSATSFSMIRGQHVDLTILGAMEVAENGDIANWKIPGKMVKGMGGAMDLVASAENIIVAMMHTNRAGESKLLKKCSLPLTGVGCVKKIVTNLAVLAVTPKGFQLLERAPGVSVAEIEQATEGTLLIDGEIPEMVL
;
A
#
# COMPACT_ATOMS: atom_id res chain seq x y z
N MET A 1 -11.48 5.95 -14.52
CA MET A 1 -11.37 5.09 -13.31
C MET A 1 -10.31 4.02 -13.54
N LEU A 2 -9.35 3.87 -12.62
CA LEU A 2 -8.26 2.89 -12.74
C LEU A 2 -8.71 1.48 -12.33
N ASP A 3 -8.05 0.48 -12.89
CA ASP A 3 -8.03 -0.88 -12.38
C ASP A 3 -6.89 -1.06 -11.34
N LYS A 4 -6.69 -2.27 -10.85
CA LYS A 4 -5.65 -2.57 -9.85
C LYS A 4 -4.23 -2.31 -10.37
N ASN A 5 -3.99 -2.57 -11.66
CA ASN A 5 -2.69 -2.32 -12.29
C ASN A 5 -2.44 -0.82 -12.45
N GLY A 6 -3.47 -0.04 -12.79
CA GLY A 6 -3.37 1.41 -12.84
C GLY A 6 -3.04 2.05 -11.49
N ILE A 7 -3.65 1.55 -10.39
CA ILE A 7 -3.31 1.96 -9.03
C ILE A 7 -1.83 1.64 -8.73
N ALA A 8 -1.41 0.41 -9.01
CA ALA A 8 -0.04 -0.03 -8.75
C ALA A 8 0.98 0.78 -9.57
N LYS A 9 0.69 1.03 -10.85
CA LYS A 9 1.52 1.84 -11.76
C LYS A 9 1.67 3.27 -11.25
N ARG A 10 0.57 3.89 -10.75
CA ARG A 10 0.67 5.23 -10.14
C ARG A 10 1.53 5.22 -8.88
N ILE A 11 1.40 4.19 -8.02
CA ILE A 11 2.19 4.08 -6.79
C ILE A 11 3.67 3.83 -7.09
N ALA A 12 4.01 3.08 -8.12
CA ALA A 12 5.40 2.81 -8.51
C ALA A 12 6.21 4.10 -8.75
N LYS A 13 5.56 5.21 -9.09
CA LYS A 13 6.21 6.53 -9.23
C LYS A 13 6.64 7.16 -7.90
N GLU A 14 6.17 6.65 -6.77
CA GLU A 14 6.62 7.08 -5.44
C GLU A 14 7.90 6.36 -4.99
N VAL A 15 8.25 5.25 -5.67
CA VAL A 15 9.46 4.48 -5.38
C VAL A 15 10.68 5.22 -5.92
N ARG A 16 11.71 5.36 -5.12
CA ARG A 16 12.93 6.09 -5.46
C ARG A 16 14.14 5.15 -5.50
N ASP A 17 15.18 5.60 -6.16
CA ASP A 17 16.46 4.91 -6.21
C ASP A 17 17.03 4.71 -4.80
N GLY A 18 17.54 3.51 -4.53
CA GLY A 18 18.10 3.11 -3.24
C GLY A 18 17.07 2.77 -2.15
N TYR A 19 15.77 2.77 -2.43
CA TYR A 19 14.75 2.47 -1.43
C TYR A 19 14.70 1.00 -1.05
N TYR A 20 14.49 0.74 0.23
CA TYR A 20 14.01 -0.51 0.80
C TYR A 20 12.50 -0.43 0.93
N VAL A 21 11.78 -1.31 0.21
CA VAL A 21 10.32 -1.24 0.06
C VAL A 21 9.67 -2.52 0.57
N ASN A 22 8.70 -2.38 1.48
CA ASN A 22 7.84 -3.50 1.90
C ASN A 22 6.48 -3.41 1.19
N LEU A 23 6.05 -4.53 0.60
CA LEU A 23 4.79 -4.64 -0.14
C LEU A 23 3.81 -5.54 0.60
N GLY A 24 2.69 -4.97 1.03
CA GLY A 24 1.54 -5.72 1.53
C GLY A 24 0.88 -6.58 0.44
N ILE A 25 -0.01 -7.47 0.88
CA ILE A 25 -0.71 -8.43 0.02
C ILE A 25 -1.76 -7.74 -0.86
N GLY A 26 -1.90 -8.18 -2.10
CA GLY A 26 -2.94 -7.75 -3.04
C GLY A 26 -2.49 -6.66 -4.01
N ILE A 27 -3.14 -5.49 -4.06
CA ILE A 27 -2.72 -4.40 -4.97
C ILE A 27 -1.26 -3.99 -4.73
N PRO A 28 -0.77 -3.88 -3.49
CA PRO A 28 0.63 -3.53 -3.23
C PRO A 28 1.66 -4.42 -3.93
N THR A 29 1.44 -5.74 -3.99
CA THR A 29 2.39 -6.65 -4.65
C THR A 29 2.57 -6.39 -6.14
N LEU A 30 1.56 -5.80 -6.80
CA LEU A 30 1.63 -5.45 -8.21
C LEU A 30 2.59 -4.29 -8.50
N VAL A 31 2.93 -3.49 -7.48
CA VAL A 31 3.78 -2.29 -7.65
C VAL A 31 5.16 -2.66 -8.17
N ALA A 32 5.72 -3.78 -7.73
CA ALA A 32 7.02 -4.27 -8.18
C ALA A 32 7.12 -4.42 -9.72
N ASN A 33 6.00 -4.74 -10.39
CA ASN A 33 5.96 -4.90 -11.85
C ASN A 33 6.06 -3.59 -12.63
N PHE A 34 5.96 -2.44 -11.96
CA PHE A 34 5.90 -1.12 -12.59
C PHE A 34 6.98 -0.16 -12.11
N VAL A 35 7.87 -0.62 -11.25
CA VAL A 35 9.04 0.16 -10.85
C VAL A 35 9.96 0.32 -12.05
N ARG A 36 10.53 1.51 -12.21
CA ARG A 36 11.42 1.83 -13.33
C ARG A 36 12.69 0.98 -13.26
N GLU A 37 13.16 0.55 -14.43
CA GLU A 37 14.37 -0.29 -14.55
C GLU A 37 15.67 0.49 -14.31
N ASP A 38 15.62 1.84 -14.36
CA ASP A 38 16.77 2.72 -14.20
C ASP A 38 17.08 3.07 -12.72
N ILE A 39 16.34 2.52 -11.76
CA ILE A 39 16.56 2.68 -10.33
C ILE A 39 16.82 1.34 -9.63
N SER A 40 17.64 1.36 -8.60
CA SER A 40 17.89 0.21 -7.73
C SER A 40 16.93 0.24 -6.55
N VAL A 41 16.17 -0.83 -6.37
CA VAL A 41 15.18 -0.95 -5.29
C VAL A 41 15.27 -2.33 -4.68
N GLU A 42 15.35 -2.39 -3.35
CA GLU A 42 15.36 -3.65 -2.62
C GLU A 42 13.97 -3.94 -2.02
N PHE A 43 13.33 -4.99 -2.51
CA PHE A 43 12.05 -5.44 -1.95
C PHE A 43 12.29 -6.37 -0.76
N GLN A 44 11.74 -5.98 0.38
CA GLN A 44 11.76 -6.75 1.62
C GLN A 44 10.43 -7.47 1.82
N SER A 45 10.47 -8.73 2.18
CA SER A 45 9.33 -9.49 2.66
C SER A 45 9.52 -9.83 4.13
N GLU A 46 8.53 -9.52 4.97
CA GLU A 46 8.64 -9.63 6.42
C GLU A 46 8.87 -11.06 6.93
N ASN A 47 8.59 -12.09 6.12
CA ASN A 47 8.89 -13.47 6.46
C ASN A 47 10.37 -13.83 6.40
N GLY A 48 11.24 -12.94 5.91
CA GLY A 48 12.69 -13.07 6.02
C GLY A 48 13.49 -13.06 4.70
N VAL A 49 13.06 -12.29 3.72
CA VAL A 49 13.76 -12.10 2.45
C VAL A 49 14.00 -10.61 2.19
N LEU A 50 15.22 -10.27 1.78
CA LEU A 50 15.60 -9.01 1.18
C LEU A 50 16.21 -9.29 -0.20
N GLY A 51 15.83 -8.51 -1.22
CA GLY A 51 16.18 -8.77 -2.60
C GLY A 51 15.20 -9.75 -3.26
N MET A 52 13.92 -9.57 -3.01
CA MET A 52 12.84 -10.33 -3.63
C MET A 52 12.78 -10.03 -5.13
N GLY A 53 12.84 -11.08 -5.95
CA GLY A 53 12.76 -11.04 -7.41
C GLY A 53 11.33 -11.22 -7.94
N PRO A 54 11.16 -11.33 -9.27
CA PRO A 54 9.89 -11.59 -9.92
C PRO A 54 9.33 -12.97 -9.56
N PHE A 55 8.08 -13.20 -9.95
CA PHE A 55 7.50 -14.55 -9.86
C PHE A 55 8.23 -15.53 -10.79
N PRO A 56 8.47 -16.78 -10.34
CA PRO A 56 9.08 -17.81 -11.19
C PRO A 56 8.19 -18.14 -12.39
N PHE A 57 8.79 -18.68 -13.43
CA PHE A 57 8.04 -19.31 -14.52
C PHE A 57 7.44 -20.64 -14.05
N GLU A 58 6.37 -21.08 -14.74
CA GLU A 58 5.72 -22.37 -14.45
C GLU A 58 6.72 -23.52 -14.54
N GLY A 59 6.84 -24.29 -13.45
CA GLY A 59 7.77 -25.41 -13.31
C GLY A 59 9.16 -25.03 -12.77
N GLU A 60 9.42 -23.76 -12.47
CA GLU A 60 10.65 -23.27 -11.86
C GLU A 60 10.43 -22.83 -10.40
N GLU A 61 9.25 -23.11 -9.85
CA GLU A 61 8.89 -22.69 -8.48
C GLU A 61 9.69 -23.46 -7.43
N ASP A 62 10.28 -22.74 -6.51
CA ASP A 62 10.82 -23.29 -5.27
C ASP A 62 9.82 -23.09 -4.14
N ALA A 63 9.28 -24.19 -3.60
CA ALA A 63 8.26 -24.16 -2.56
C ALA A 63 8.75 -23.54 -1.25
N ASP A 64 10.05 -23.51 -1.00
CA ASP A 64 10.67 -22.95 0.19
C ASP A 64 10.92 -21.44 0.07
N ILE A 65 10.85 -20.88 -1.15
CA ILE A 65 11.06 -19.45 -1.41
C ILE A 65 9.72 -18.76 -1.67
N ILE A 66 9.14 -18.23 -0.61
CA ILE A 66 7.82 -17.57 -0.66
C ILE A 66 7.87 -16.17 -0.06
N ASN A 67 7.00 -15.27 -0.58
CA ASN A 67 6.76 -13.97 0.04
C ASN A 67 5.78 -14.09 1.24
N ALA A 68 5.57 -12.99 1.95
CA ALA A 68 4.62 -12.92 3.07
C ALA A 68 3.16 -13.21 2.66
N GLY A 69 2.84 -13.07 1.37
CA GLY A 69 1.56 -13.47 0.77
C GLY A 69 1.45 -14.96 0.46
N LYS A 70 2.46 -15.75 0.79
CA LYS A 70 2.57 -17.19 0.51
C LYS A 70 2.58 -17.52 -1.00
N GLN A 71 3.08 -16.61 -1.80
CA GLN A 71 3.32 -16.83 -3.23
C GLN A 71 4.79 -17.19 -3.42
N THR A 72 5.08 -18.15 -4.27
CA THR A 72 6.47 -18.46 -4.68
C THR A 72 7.06 -17.26 -5.40
N ILE A 73 8.32 -16.96 -5.09
CA ILE A 73 9.08 -15.86 -5.68
C ILE A 73 10.45 -16.37 -6.13
N THR A 74 11.13 -15.57 -6.93
CA THR A 74 12.57 -15.71 -7.14
C THR A 74 13.32 -14.72 -6.25
N THR A 75 14.63 -14.80 -6.25
CA THR A 75 15.50 -13.85 -5.55
C THR A 75 16.49 -13.26 -6.53
N LEU A 76 16.86 -12.00 -6.28
CA LEU A 76 17.87 -11.30 -7.06
C LEU A 76 19.27 -11.73 -6.61
N PRO A 77 20.30 -11.65 -7.48
CA PRO A 77 21.69 -11.85 -7.06
C PRO A 77 22.06 -10.93 -5.91
N GLY A 78 22.57 -11.49 -4.82
CA GLY A 78 22.87 -10.74 -3.60
C GLY A 78 21.75 -10.73 -2.55
N ALA A 79 20.61 -11.36 -2.84
CA ALA A 79 19.53 -11.49 -1.87
C ALA A 79 19.98 -12.12 -0.55
N SER A 80 19.35 -11.72 0.53
CA SER A 80 19.66 -12.20 1.88
C SER A 80 18.44 -12.84 2.52
N PHE A 81 18.66 -13.94 3.24
CA PHE A 81 17.63 -14.63 4.03
C PHE A 81 17.95 -14.49 5.51
N PHE A 82 16.94 -14.26 6.31
CA PHE A 82 17.10 -14.07 7.75
C PHE A 82 15.84 -14.51 8.49
N ASP A 83 15.96 -14.69 9.79
CA ASP A 83 14.84 -15.06 10.64
C ASP A 83 13.87 -13.89 10.87
N SER A 84 12.70 -14.22 11.43
CA SER A 84 11.67 -13.22 11.71
C SER A 84 12.12 -12.16 12.71
N ALA A 85 12.97 -12.49 13.67
CA ALA A 85 13.49 -11.53 14.65
C ALA A 85 14.33 -10.45 13.95
N THR A 86 15.22 -10.84 13.04
CA THR A 86 16.01 -9.93 12.22
C THR A 86 15.13 -9.09 11.31
N SER A 87 14.16 -9.73 10.63
CA SER A 87 13.21 -9.03 9.74
C SER A 87 12.46 -7.91 10.48
N PHE A 88 11.85 -8.24 11.62
CA PHE A 88 11.11 -7.25 12.41
C PHE A 88 12.02 -6.22 13.09
N SER A 89 13.28 -6.56 13.35
CA SER A 89 14.26 -5.57 13.81
C SER A 89 14.57 -4.52 12.73
N MET A 90 14.67 -4.93 11.45
CA MET A 90 14.81 -3.99 10.34
C MET A 90 13.59 -3.06 10.23
N ILE A 91 12.37 -3.61 10.33
CA ILE A 91 11.12 -2.83 10.26
C ILE A 91 11.06 -1.85 11.42
N ARG A 92 11.22 -2.30 12.67
CA ARG A 92 11.18 -1.48 13.89
C ARG A 92 12.35 -0.50 13.98
N GLY A 93 13.48 -0.84 13.40
CA GLY A 93 14.66 0.02 13.29
C GLY A 93 14.56 1.10 12.22
N GLN A 94 13.42 1.21 11.55
CA GLN A 94 13.16 2.20 10.48
C GLN A 94 14.11 2.06 9.27
N HIS A 95 14.50 0.81 8.95
CA HIS A 95 15.32 0.51 7.78
C HIS A 95 14.48 0.22 6.51
N VAL A 96 13.18 0.45 6.57
CA VAL A 96 12.25 0.36 5.42
C VAL A 96 11.81 1.78 5.07
N ASP A 97 12.19 2.25 3.88
CA ASP A 97 11.91 3.64 3.43
C ASP A 97 10.45 3.84 3.04
N LEU A 98 9.82 2.81 2.49
CA LEU A 98 8.45 2.85 2.00
C LEU A 98 7.71 1.56 2.29
N THR A 99 6.55 1.69 2.92
CA THR A 99 5.61 0.58 3.10
C THR A 99 4.33 0.87 2.31
N ILE A 100 3.91 -0.10 1.48
CA ILE A 100 2.68 -0.02 0.71
C ILE A 100 1.71 -1.08 1.20
N LEU A 101 0.56 -0.66 1.72
CA LEU A 101 -0.44 -1.53 2.34
C LEU A 101 -1.79 -1.46 1.64
N GLY A 102 -2.50 -2.58 1.64
CA GLY A 102 -3.94 -2.57 1.37
C GLY A 102 -4.74 -2.14 2.59
N ALA A 103 -5.91 -1.52 2.40
CA ALA A 103 -6.82 -1.18 3.49
C ALA A 103 -8.28 -1.56 3.20
N MET A 104 -9.01 -1.82 4.27
CA MET A 104 -10.46 -1.92 4.26
C MET A 104 -11.09 -0.55 4.47
N GLU A 105 -10.53 0.24 5.41
CA GLU A 105 -10.90 1.61 5.72
C GLU A 105 -9.68 2.45 6.06
N VAL A 106 -9.72 3.74 5.71
CA VAL A 106 -8.78 4.76 6.16
C VAL A 106 -9.57 5.97 6.63
N ALA A 107 -9.23 6.48 7.81
CA ALA A 107 -9.85 7.70 8.35
C ALA A 107 -9.04 8.96 7.96
N GLU A 108 -9.71 10.10 7.97
CA GLU A 108 -9.13 11.40 7.59
C GLU A 108 -7.98 11.87 8.48
N ASN A 109 -7.85 11.29 9.70
CA ASN A 109 -6.72 11.51 10.60
C ASN A 109 -5.54 10.56 10.36
N GLY A 110 -5.63 9.67 9.36
CA GLY A 110 -4.58 8.70 9.02
C GLY A 110 -4.65 7.36 9.75
N ASP A 111 -5.73 7.07 10.47
CA ASP A 111 -5.97 5.73 11.02
C ASP A 111 -6.23 4.73 9.89
N ILE A 112 -5.78 3.51 10.06
CA ILE A 112 -5.96 2.43 9.07
C ILE A 112 -6.55 1.17 9.73
N ALA A 113 -7.49 0.53 9.01
CA ALA A 113 -8.04 -0.77 9.36
C ALA A 113 -7.94 -1.73 8.17
N ASN A 114 -7.24 -2.87 8.35
CA ASN A 114 -7.01 -3.80 7.25
C ASN A 114 -6.98 -5.29 7.65
N TRP A 115 -7.27 -5.66 8.90
CA TRP A 115 -7.06 -7.02 9.38
C TRP A 115 -8.31 -7.78 9.78
N LYS A 116 -9.38 -7.09 10.17
CA LYS A 116 -10.57 -7.74 10.73
C LYS A 116 -11.86 -7.03 10.33
N ILE A 117 -12.86 -7.81 9.92
CA ILE A 117 -14.26 -7.39 9.82
C ILE A 117 -15.02 -8.22 10.86
N PRO A 118 -15.52 -7.60 11.95
CA PRO A 118 -16.23 -8.32 13.02
C PRO A 118 -17.39 -9.15 12.47
N GLY A 119 -17.48 -10.42 12.91
CA GLY A 119 -18.54 -11.36 12.50
C GLY A 119 -18.43 -11.90 11.06
N LYS A 120 -17.47 -11.41 10.25
CA LYS A 120 -17.32 -11.85 8.85
C LYS A 120 -15.95 -12.43 8.52
N MET A 121 -14.88 -11.74 8.90
CA MET A 121 -13.53 -12.11 8.45
C MET A 121 -12.45 -11.65 9.44
N VAL A 122 -11.49 -12.53 9.66
CA VAL A 122 -10.22 -12.19 10.34
C VAL A 122 -9.09 -12.65 9.43
N LYS A 123 -8.39 -11.71 8.79
CA LYS A 123 -7.20 -12.03 7.99
C LYS A 123 -5.94 -12.21 8.84
N GLY A 124 -5.99 -11.76 10.10
CA GLY A 124 -4.81 -11.64 10.94
C GLY A 124 -4.05 -10.35 10.69
N MET A 125 -3.27 -9.95 11.68
CA MET A 125 -2.52 -8.68 11.63
C MET A 125 -1.23 -8.82 10.82
N GLY A 126 -0.62 -10.01 10.82
CA GLY A 126 0.71 -10.22 10.23
C GLY A 126 1.71 -9.18 10.74
N GLY A 127 2.61 -8.75 9.90
CA GLY A 127 3.56 -7.67 10.16
C GLY A 127 3.00 -6.25 10.03
N ALA A 128 1.73 -6.10 9.65
CA ALA A 128 1.18 -4.78 9.32
C ALA A 128 1.23 -3.79 10.51
N MET A 129 1.00 -4.26 11.74
CA MET A 129 1.06 -3.38 12.92
C MET A 129 2.47 -2.88 13.22
N ASP A 130 3.50 -3.69 13.01
CA ASP A 130 4.89 -3.28 13.16
C ASP A 130 5.29 -2.29 12.05
N LEU A 131 4.87 -2.56 10.81
CA LEU A 131 5.10 -1.68 9.67
C LEU A 131 4.48 -0.29 9.88
N VAL A 132 3.20 -0.23 10.29
CA VAL A 132 2.52 1.06 10.49
C VAL A 132 3.00 1.82 11.73
N ALA A 133 3.60 1.13 12.69
CA ALA A 133 4.18 1.76 13.88
C ALA A 133 5.57 2.35 13.64
N SER A 134 6.27 1.90 12.60
CA SER A 134 7.70 2.17 12.42
C SER A 134 8.04 2.86 11.10
N ALA A 135 7.31 2.60 10.02
CA ALA A 135 7.62 3.18 8.71
C ALA A 135 7.29 4.68 8.65
N GLU A 136 8.23 5.47 8.16
CA GLU A 136 8.03 6.91 7.96
C GLU A 136 7.03 7.21 6.84
N ASN A 137 7.08 6.42 5.77
CA ASN A 137 6.27 6.61 4.57
C ASN A 137 5.33 5.43 4.35
N ILE A 138 4.05 5.64 4.63
CA ILE A 138 3.02 4.63 4.40
C ILE A 138 2.08 5.12 3.31
N ILE A 139 2.01 4.34 2.23
CA ILE A 139 1.05 4.54 1.13
C ILE A 139 0.00 3.43 1.19
N VAL A 140 -1.25 3.82 1.15
CA VAL A 140 -2.35 2.87 1.04
C VAL A 140 -2.79 2.71 -0.41
N ALA A 141 -2.84 1.46 -0.88
CA ALA A 141 -3.35 1.05 -2.19
C ALA A 141 -4.70 0.35 -2.03
N MET A 142 -5.79 0.96 -2.49
CA MET A 142 -7.12 0.37 -2.32
C MET A 142 -8.15 0.88 -3.34
N MET A 143 -9.28 0.18 -3.46
CA MET A 143 -10.45 0.74 -4.13
C MET A 143 -11.05 1.86 -3.27
N HIS A 144 -11.56 2.93 -3.88
CA HIS A 144 -12.13 4.08 -3.19
C HIS A 144 -13.39 3.75 -2.40
N THR A 145 -14.22 2.89 -2.99
CA THR A 145 -15.47 2.40 -2.41
C THR A 145 -15.45 0.88 -2.25
N ASN A 146 -16.35 0.36 -1.45
CA ASN A 146 -16.63 -1.07 -1.37
C ASN A 146 -17.56 -1.52 -2.52
N ARG A 147 -17.95 -2.80 -2.55
CA ARG A 147 -18.82 -3.36 -3.60
C ARG A 147 -20.24 -2.80 -3.59
N ALA A 148 -20.68 -2.23 -2.47
CA ALA A 148 -22.00 -1.57 -2.34
C ALA A 148 -21.95 -0.09 -2.74
N GLY A 149 -20.77 0.43 -3.12
CA GLY A 149 -20.59 1.84 -3.45
C GLY A 149 -20.31 2.75 -2.23
N GLU A 150 -20.21 2.18 -1.03
CA GLU A 150 -19.95 2.95 0.17
C GLU A 150 -18.47 3.34 0.26
N SER A 151 -18.19 4.55 0.74
CA SER A 151 -16.83 5.07 0.93
C SER A 151 -16.00 4.19 1.85
N LYS A 152 -14.73 4.05 1.51
CA LYS A 152 -13.70 3.48 2.39
C LYS A 152 -12.78 4.54 2.97
N LEU A 153 -12.97 5.79 2.56
CA LEU A 153 -12.31 6.99 3.08
C LEU A 153 -13.29 7.70 4.01
N LEU A 154 -13.09 7.55 5.31
CA LEU A 154 -14.06 7.86 6.34
C LEU A 154 -13.58 9.02 7.23
N LYS A 155 -14.51 9.65 7.95
CA LYS A 155 -14.14 10.56 9.04
C LYS A 155 -13.46 9.81 10.18
N LYS A 156 -13.95 8.60 10.46
CA LYS A 156 -13.41 7.70 11.48
C LYS A 156 -13.62 6.25 11.05
N CYS A 157 -12.59 5.41 11.20
CA CYS A 157 -12.73 3.99 10.95
C CYS A 157 -13.79 3.35 11.85
N SER A 158 -14.62 2.51 11.26
CA SER A 158 -15.61 1.69 11.97
C SER A 158 -15.04 0.33 12.36
N LEU A 159 -14.04 -0.15 11.62
CA LEU A 159 -13.38 -1.43 11.85
C LEU A 159 -12.24 -1.31 12.85
N PRO A 160 -11.84 -2.44 13.49
CA PRO A 160 -10.69 -2.47 14.40
C PRO A 160 -9.41 -1.99 13.71
N LEU A 161 -8.74 -1.03 14.33
CA LEU A 161 -7.56 -0.39 13.77
C LEU A 161 -6.36 -1.32 13.70
N THR A 162 -5.55 -1.13 12.66
CA THR A 162 -4.21 -1.67 12.49
C THR A 162 -3.16 -0.67 12.99
N GLY A 163 -3.38 0.61 12.73
CA GLY A 163 -2.51 1.71 13.13
C GLY A 163 -3.28 3.02 13.27
N VAL A 164 -2.70 3.95 14.01
CA VAL A 164 -3.28 5.26 14.35
C VAL A 164 -2.41 6.36 13.75
N GLY A 165 -3.02 7.26 12.98
CA GLY A 165 -2.37 8.47 12.45
C GLY A 165 -1.15 8.21 11.55
N CYS A 166 -1.01 7.01 10.98
CA CYS A 166 0.21 6.57 10.31
C CYS A 166 0.17 6.73 8.78
N VAL A 167 -1.01 6.72 8.16
CA VAL A 167 -1.14 6.85 6.70
C VAL A 167 -0.79 8.28 6.26
N LYS A 168 0.10 8.39 5.27
CA LYS A 168 0.50 9.67 4.69
C LYS A 168 -0.15 9.92 3.33
N LYS A 169 -0.28 8.89 2.51
CA LYS A 169 -0.82 8.97 1.15
C LYS A 169 -1.72 7.79 0.83
N ILE A 170 -2.74 8.03 0.04
CA ILE A 170 -3.69 7.02 -0.40
C ILE A 170 -3.80 7.12 -1.92
N VAL A 171 -3.69 5.99 -2.61
CA VAL A 171 -3.92 5.88 -4.04
C VAL A 171 -5.07 4.91 -4.27
N THR A 172 -6.09 5.41 -4.92
CA THR A 172 -7.29 4.64 -5.23
C THR A 172 -7.52 4.56 -6.74
N ASN A 173 -8.57 3.86 -7.14
CA ASN A 173 -9.04 3.85 -8.52
C ASN A 173 -9.62 5.19 -9.00
N LEU A 174 -9.85 6.16 -8.10
CA LEU A 174 -10.42 7.47 -8.42
C LEU A 174 -9.42 8.62 -8.21
N ALA A 175 -8.56 8.53 -7.19
CA ALA A 175 -7.79 9.67 -6.72
C ALA A 175 -6.46 9.29 -6.07
N VAL A 176 -5.52 10.25 -6.04
CA VAL A 176 -4.41 10.32 -5.09
C VAL A 176 -4.74 11.36 -4.04
N LEU A 177 -4.63 10.98 -2.78
CA LEU A 177 -4.92 11.85 -1.64
C LEU A 177 -3.76 11.84 -0.65
N ALA A 178 -3.45 13.00 -0.07
CA ALA A 178 -2.61 13.11 1.11
C ALA A 178 -3.49 13.18 2.36
N VAL A 179 -3.04 12.59 3.44
CA VAL A 179 -3.65 12.76 4.75
C VAL A 179 -3.04 13.99 5.41
N THR A 180 -3.89 14.91 5.86
CA THR A 180 -3.48 16.15 6.54
C THR A 180 -4.22 16.30 7.87
N PRO A 181 -3.79 17.19 8.77
CA PRO A 181 -4.52 17.48 9.99
C PRO A 181 -5.95 18.02 9.80
N LYS A 182 -6.29 18.42 8.56
CA LYS A 182 -7.61 19.00 8.22
C LYS A 182 -8.50 18.03 7.43
N GLY A 183 -7.98 16.86 7.05
CA GLY A 183 -8.69 15.88 6.23
C GLY A 183 -7.86 15.37 5.06
N PHE A 184 -8.52 14.80 4.08
CA PHE A 184 -7.91 14.28 2.86
C PHE A 184 -7.69 15.42 1.84
N GLN A 185 -6.44 15.73 1.54
CA GLN A 185 -6.10 16.67 0.46
C GLN A 185 -6.10 15.94 -0.87
N LEU A 186 -6.95 16.33 -1.81
CA LEU A 186 -6.97 15.80 -3.17
C LEU A 186 -5.75 16.31 -3.94
N LEU A 187 -4.90 15.39 -4.41
CA LEU A 187 -3.68 15.71 -5.16
C LEU A 187 -3.84 15.47 -6.66
N GLU A 188 -4.46 14.33 -7.03
CA GLU A 188 -4.64 13.93 -8.42
C GLU A 188 -5.96 13.18 -8.56
N ARG A 189 -6.58 13.25 -9.74
CA ARG A 189 -7.75 12.47 -10.11
C ARG A 189 -7.39 11.44 -11.19
N ALA A 190 -8.07 10.31 -11.18
CA ALA A 190 -7.88 9.32 -12.24
C ALA A 190 -8.37 9.87 -13.59
N PRO A 191 -7.76 9.45 -14.72
CA PRO A 191 -8.17 9.92 -16.05
C PRO A 191 -9.67 9.73 -16.28
N GLY A 192 -10.31 10.82 -16.73
CA GLY A 192 -11.75 10.87 -17.02
C GLY A 192 -12.67 10.84 -15.79
N VAL A 193 -12.14 10.95 -14.57
CA VAL A 193 -12.93 11.09 -13.33
C VAL A 193 -13.01 12.55 -12.95
N SER A 194 -14.22 13.05 -12.66
CA SER A 194 -14.42 14.42 -12.20
C SER A 194 -14.18 14.57 -10.70
N VAL A 195 -13.87 15.77 -10.25
CA VAL A 195 -13.74 16.10 -8.82
C VAL A 195 -15.05 15.83 -8.08
N ALA A 196 -16.21 16.13 -8.69
CA ALA A 196 -17.50 15.89 -8.10
C ALA A 196 -17.79 14.40 -7.83
N GLU A 197 -17.33 13.49 -8.71
CA GLU A 197 -17.43 12.04 -8.47
C GLU A 197 -16.59 11.61 -7.29
N ILE A 198 -15.41 12.21 -7.10
CA ILE A 198 -14.52 11.90 -5.97
C ILE A 198 -15.13 12.43 -4.67
N GLU A 199 -15.70 13.64 -4.67
CA GLU A 199 -16.40 14.21 -3.50
C GLU A 199 -17.57 13.32 -3.09
N GLN A 200 -18.39 12.90 -4.04
CA GLN A 200 -19.54 12.03 -3.77
C GLN A 200 -19.13 10.65 -3.23
N ALA A 201 -17.96 10.15 -3.62
CA ALA A 201 -17.43 8.85 -3.20
C ALA A 201 -16.67 8.91 -1.88
N THR A 202 -16.38 10.09 -1.32
CA THR A 202 -15.57 10.30 -0.12
C THR A 202 -16.45 10.73 1.05
N GLU A 203 -16.48 9.95 2.14
CA GLU A 203 -17.22 10.34 3.36
C GLU A 203 -16.43 11.31 4.25
N GLY A 204 -15.10 11.11 4.32
CA GLY A 204 -14.21 11.98 5.07
C GLY A 204 -14.14 13.39 4.48
N THR A 205 -13.61 14.32 5.24
CA THR A 205 -13.41 15.71 4.81
C THR A 205 -12.44 15.76 3.64
N LEU A 206 -12.91 16.17 2.46
CA LEU A 206 -12.08 16.34 1.26
C LEU A 206 -11.69 17.81 1.09
N LEU A 207 -10.40 18.06 0.96
CA LEU A 207 -9.84 19.37 0.71
C LEU A 207 -9.40 19.45 -0.75
N ILE A 208 -9.88 20.47 -1.46
CA ILE A 208 -9.59 20.71 -2.87
C ILE A 208 -8.94 22.09 -2.95
N ASP A 209 -7.73 22.14 -3.48
CA ASP A 209 -6.97 23.37 -3.64
C ASP A 209 -6.55 23.53 -5.10
N GLY A 210 -7.09 24.55 -5.76
CA GLY A 210 -6.82 24.83 -7.15
C GLY A 210 -7.36 23.81 -8.14
N GLU A 211 -6.74 23.75 -9.30
CA GLU A 211 -7.05 22.77 -10.35
C GLU A 211 -6.39 21.42 -10.04
N ILE A 212 -7.16 20.36 -10.05
CA ILE A 212 -6.67 19.00 -9.75
C ILE A 212 -6.23 18.31 -11.05
N PRO A 213 -4.95 18.01 -11.20
CA PRO A 213 -4.43 17.35 -12.40
C PRO A 213 -4.89 15.89 -12.51
N GLU A 214 -4.90 15.37 -13.73
CA GLU A 214 -5.05 13.93 -13.95
C GLU A 214 -3.76 13.20 -13.61
N MET A 215 -3.92 11.96 -13.08
CA MET A 215 -2.80 11.05 -12.86
C MET A 215 -2.08 10.77 -14.19
N VAL A 216 -0.78 10.90 -14.19
CA VAL A 216 0.09 10.37 -15.26
C VAL A 216 0.46 8.95 -14.87
N LEU A 217 0.24 7.95 -15.74
CA LEU A 217 0.48 6.53 -15.49
C LEU A 217 1.74 6.02 -16.22
#